data_7a9e80753304fc5fe363debf0743ede8
#
_entry.id   7a9e80753304fc5fe363debf0743ede8
#
_cell.length_a   1.000
_cell.length_b   1.000
_cell.length_c   1.000
_cell.angle_alpha   90.00
_cell.angle_beta   90.00
_cell.angle_gamma   90.00
#
_symmetry.space_group_name_H-M   'P 1'
#
loop_
_entity.id
_entity.type
_entity.pdbx_description
1 polymer ?
#
loop_
_entity_poly.entity_id
_entity_poly.type
_entity_poly.pdbx_seq_one_letter_code
_entity_poly.pdbx_strand_id
1 'polypeptide(L)'
;MTPTPSPRISVMTENTREWLRGYWRRRAHLASEASDFQCDPDCTRPGCKSSDLQVPVSLVDLLGAARHRGESVSALYRRHYVLGLFYNDTDYCLRTVSLKVQKPCPFLADDLCALYPVRPLPCILFPEVLVSRGLLEEQATKEQFRDYLCLRRPLTLSPERTRIISNLQKMWERESLIASFYFFGHGHCHLDFTNLIPELLSGVRGGAGVPAGSKPPGAAGSQDFPRGHSEGNPESMTHRVLEDFFQEQIAPLPPFAGVGEKIAALDTPEGQAQFLKLLQDEGLYKKLLQDTGDRDLVFRFINGKLKPHRRSVLPSEYKFYG
;
A
#
# COMPACT_ATOMS: atom_id res chain seq x y z
N MET A 1 33.74 -41.00 -0.23
CA MET A 1 32.88 -39.84 0.09
C MET A 1 32.68 -39.06 -1.21
N THR A 2 31.52 -39.19 -1.83
CA THR A 2 31.15 -38.45 -3.02
C THR A 2 30.69 -37.03 -2.60
N PRO A 3 31.20 -35.97 -3.23
CA PRO A 3 30.79 -34.62 -2.86
C PRO A 3 29.30 -34.42 -3.21
N THR A 4 28.53 -33.98 -2.21
CA THR A 4 27.14 -33.58 -2.39
C THR A 4 27.07 -32.41 -3.38
N PRO A 5 26.26 -32.48 -4.44
CA PRO A 5 26.17 -31.40 -5.40
C PRO A 5 25.67 -30.14 -4.71
N SER A 6 26.42 -29.03 -4.83
CA SER A 6 25.99 -27.69 -4.43
C SER A 6 24.64 -27.38 -5.07
N PRO A 7 23.70 -26.76 -4.31
CA PRO A 7 22.41 -26.34 -4.87
C PRO A 7 22.70 -25.40 -6.06
N ARG A 8 22.25 -25.78 -7.25
CA ARG A 8 22.28 -24.90 -8.43
C ARG A 8 21.49 -23.67 -8.09
N ILE A 9 22.17 -22.54 -7.94
CA ILE A 9 21.55 -21.22 -7.87
C ILE A 9 20.83 -21.06 -9.22
N SER A 10 19.50 -21.18 -9.18
CA SER A 10 18.67 -20.95 -10.36
C SER A 10 18.79 -19.47 -10.71
N VAL A 11 19.58 -19.16 -11.70
CA VAL A 11 19.73 -17.80 -12.22
C VAL A 11 18.37 -17.41 -12.82
N MET A 12 17.82 -16.29 -12.37
CA MET A 12 16.64 -15.68 -13.00
C MET A 12 16.85 -15.68 -14.51
N THR A 13 15.97 -16.34 -15.26
CA THR A 13 16.15 -16.49 -16.71
C THR A 13 16.25 -15.12 -17.35
N GLU A 14 17.04 -14.94 -18.39
CA GLU A 14 17.17 -13.67 -19.11
C GLU A 14 15.81 -13.16 -19.58
N ASN A 15 14.90 -14.04 -19.99
CA ASN A 15 13.52 -13.72 -20.34
C ASN A 15 12.75 -13.04 -19.20
N THR A 16 12.92 -13.48 -17.95
CA THR A 16 12.23 -12.89 -16.80
C THR A 16 12.75 -11.49 -16.50
N ARG A 17 14.06 -11.29 -16.63
CA ARG A 17 14.69 -9.97 -16.45
C ARG A 17 14.28 -9.01 -17.55
N GLU A 18 14.25 -9.47 -18.79
CA GLU A 18 13.85 -8.66 -19.94
C GLU A 18 12.39 -8.27 -19.86
N TRP A 19 11.52 -9.21 -19.50
CA TRP A 19 10.10 -8.92 -19.27
C TRP A 19 9.92 -7.83 -18.19
N LEU A 20 10.60 -7.96 -17.06
CA LEU A 20 10.50 -6.96 -15.97
C LEU A 20 11.01 -5.59 -16.41
N ARG A 21 12.12 -5.54 -17.17
CA ARG A 21 12.62 -4.28 -17.76
C ARG A 21 11.60 -3.68 -18.74
N GLY A 22 10.96 -4.50 -19.55
CA GLY A 22 9.89 -4.09 -20.48
C GLY A 22 8.69 -3.56 -19.75
N TYR A 23 8.26 -4.23 -18.69
CA TYR A 23 7.16 -3.81 -17.83
C TYR A 23 7.42 -2.42 -17.21
N TRP A 24 8.62 -2.21 -16.64
CA TRP A 24 9.02 -0.92 -16.06
C TRP A 24 9.10 0.19 -17.11
N ARG A 25 9.68 -0.09 -18.27
CA ARG A 25 9.73 0.88 -19.39
C ARG A 25 8.32 1.29 -19.83
N ARG A 26 7.42 0.32 -20.00
CA ARG A 26 6.02 0.60 -20.35
C ARG A 26 5.33 1.45 -19.30
N ARG A 27 5.50 1.11 -18.00
CA ARG A 27 4.93 1.87 -16.89
C ARG A 27 5.43 3.32 -16.86
N ALA A 28 6.74 3.53 -17.02
CA ALA A 28 7.34 4.86 -17.08
C ALA A 28 6.87 5.65 -18.32
N HIS A 29 6.76 5.01 -19.47
CA HIS A 29 6.24 5.62 -20.69
C HIS A 29 4.80 6.09 -20.51
N LEU A 30 3.90 5.22 -20.08
CA LEU A 30 2.51 5.56 -19.78
C LEU A 30 2.38 6.68 -18.73
N ALA A 31 3.30 6.73 -17.77
CA ALA A 31 3.29 7.77 -16.73
C ALA A 31 3.49 9.19 -17.29
N SER A 32 4.26 9.33 -18.37
CA SER A 32 4.59 10.62 -18.99
C SER A 32 3.84 10.90 -20.30
N GLU A 33 3.25 9.87 -20.92
CA GLU A 33 2.59 10.00 -22.22
C GLU A 33 1.34 10.87 -22.12
N ALA A 34 1.24 11.86 -22.98
CA ALA A 34 0.11 12.80 -23.08
C ALA A 34 -0.28 13.48 -21.75
N SER A 35 0.66 13.62 -20.81
CA SER A 35 0.43 14.35 -19.56
C SER A 35 0.83 15.81 -19.71
N ASP A 36 -0.14 16.69 -19.54
CA ASP A 36 0.06 18.15 -19.45
C ASP A 36 0.25 18.60 -17.99
N PHE A 37 0.15 17.65 -17.04
CA PHE A 37 0.29 17.98 -15.64
C PHE A 37 1.75 18.30 -15.30
N GLN A 38 1.96 19.51 -14.80
CA GLN A 38 3.24 19.95 -14.24
C GLN A 38 3.04 20.32 -12.77
N CYS A 39 3.93 19.79 -11.95
CA CYS A 39 3.96 20.17 -10.54
C CYS A 39 4.29 21.67 -10.41
N ASP A 40 3.55 22.35 -9.53
CA ASP A 40 3.84 23.73 -9.20
C ASP A 40 5.28 23.85 -8.67
N PRO A 41 6.11 24.79 -9.17
CA PRO A 41 7.46 25.02 -8.63
C PRO A 41 7.43 25.34 -7.14
N ASP A 42 6.40 26.06 -6.67
CA ASP A 42 6.23 26.44 -5.27
C ASP A 42 5.59 25.32 -4.41
N CYS A 43 5.36 24.15 -4.98
CA CYS A 43 4.78 23.04 -4.25
C CYS A 43 5.70 22.53 -3.14
N THR A 44 5.23 22.65 -1.89
CA THR A 44 5.94 22.19 -0.69
C THR A 44 5.99 20.67 -0.53
N ARG A 45 5.49 19.91 -1.49
CA ARG A 45 5.37 18.44 -1.47
C ARG A 45 4.54 17.91 -0.29
N PRO A 46 3.33 18.46 -0.02
CA PRO A 46 2.54 18.08 1.15
C PRO A 46 2.25 16.57 1.16
N GLY A 47 2.01 15.94 0.00
CA GLY A 47 1.78 14.49 -0.10
C GLY A 47 2.95 13.62 0.32
N CYS A 48 4.18 14.14 0.29
CA CYS A 48 5.36 13.44 0.79
C CYS A 48 5.61 13.75 2.27
N LYS A 49 5.31 14.95 2.72
CA LYS A 49 5.58 15.45 4.09
C LYS A 49 4.48 15.10 5.09
N SER A 50 3.23 14.92 4.63
CA SER A 50 2.11 14.56 5.51
C SER A 50 2.31 13.18 6.15
N SER A 51 2.06 13.11 7.47
CA SER A 51 1.98 11.85 8.21
C SER A 51 0.65 11.11 7.98
N ASP A 52 -0.39 11.83 7.59
CA ASP A 52 -1.75 11.32 7.54
C ASP A 52 -2.13 10.70 6.19
N LEU A 53 -1.39 11.07 5.13
CA LEU A 53 -1.64 10.54 3.80
C LEU A 53 -1.10 9.11 3.66
N GLN A 54 -1.98 8.14 3.51
CA GLN A 54 -1.62 6.76 3.26
C GLN A 54 -1.35 6.52 1.77
N VAL A 55 -0.19 5.94 1.44
CA VAL A 55 0.14 5.58 0.05
C VAL A 55 0.28 4.07 -0.05
N PRO A 56 -0.75 3.39 -0.60
CA PRO A 56 -0.66 1.95 -0.86
C PRO A 56 0.39 1.69 -1.95
N VAL A 57 1.10 0.60 -1.81
CA VAL A 57 2.12 0.19 -2.77
C VAL A 57 1.99 -1.29 -3.10
N SER A 58 2.36 -1.64 -4.32
CA SER A 58 2.44 -3.04 -4.73
C SER A 58 3.81 -3.64 -4.45
N LEU A 59 3.93 -4.96 -4.57
CA LEU A 59 5.24 -5.63 -4.57
C LEU A 59 6.10 -5.21 -5.77
N VAL A 60 5.47 -4.82 -6.87
CA VAL A 60 6.19 -4.29 -8.04
C VAL A 60 6.83 -2.96 -7.70
N ASP A 61 6.12 -2.08 -6.98
CA ASP A 61 6.67 -0.81 -6.49
C ASP A 61 7.89 -1.04 -5.59
N LEU A 62 7.79 -1.98 -4.65
CA LEU A 62 8.87 -2.33 -3.73
C LEU A 62 10.09 -2.90 -4.48
N LEU A 63 9.88 -3.82 -5.43
CA LEU A 63 10.94 -4.38 -6.28
C LEU A 63 11.65 -3.29 -7.11
N GLY A 64 10.87 -2.37 -7.68
CA GLY A 64 11.41 -1.25 -8.44
C GLY A 64 12.26 -0.32 -7.59
N ALA A 65 11.77 0.04 -6.41
CA ALA A 65 12.49 0.88 -5.46
C ALA A 65 13.79 0.20 -4.98
N ALA A 66 13.74 -1.08 -4.62
CA ALA A 66 14.90 -1.85 -4.19
C ALA A 66 15.99 -1.91 -5.28
N ARG A 67 15.59 -2.19 -6.52
CA ARG A 67 16.49 -2.21 -7.66
C ARG A 67 17.10 -0.84 -7.96
N HIS A 68 16.30 0.22 -7.92
CA HIS A 68 16.76 1.59 -8.17
C HIS A 68 17.76 2.05 -7.11
N ARG A 69 17.54 1.64 -5.86
CA ARG A 69 18.41 1.95 -4.72
C ARG A 69 19.65 1.05 -4.61
N GLY A 70 19.69 -0.08 -5.34
CA GLY A 70 20.74 -1.08 -5.18
C GLY A 70 20.69 -1.80 -3.83
N GLU A 71 19.49 -1.90 -3.23
CA GLU A 71 19.26 -2.49 -1.91
C GLU A 71 18.48 -3.82 -2.02
N SER A 72 18.58 -4.68 -0.99
CA SER A 72 17.70 -5.85 -0.94
C SER A 72 16.25 -5.44 -0.65
N VAL A 73 15.30 -6.20 -1.19
CA VAL A 73 13.86 -5.95 -1.04
C VAL A 73 13.46 -5.97 0.43
N SER A 74 13.97 -6.96 1.17
CA SER A 74 13.69 -7.11 2.60
C SER A 74 14.29 -6.00 3.47
N ALA A 75 15.49 -5.51 3.13
CA ALA A 75 16.10 -4.39 3.85
C ALA A 75 15.32 -3.09 3.62
N LEU A 76 14.92 -2.84 2.37
CA LEU A 76 14.13 -1.67 2.02
C LEU A 76 12.74 -1.72 2.68
N TYR A 77 12.08 -2.89 2.66
CA TYR A 77 10.82 -3.12 3.35
C TYR A 77 10.91 -2.77 4.83
N ARG A 78 11.84 -3.39 5.56
CA ARG A 78 11.97 -3.16 7.02
C ARG A 78 12.22 -1.70 7.41
N ARG A 79 12.85 -0.91 6.53
CA ARG A 79 13.17 0.49 6.83
C ARG A 79 12.08 1.48 6.45
N HIS A 80 11.35 1.22 5.38
CA HIS A 80 10.58 2.26 4.70
C HIS A 80 9.14 1.86 4.35
N TYR A 81 8.78 0.60 4.58
CA TYR A 81 7.44 0.11 4.27
C TYR A 81 6.85 -0.61 5.47
N VAL A 82 5.55 -0.72 5.48
CA VAL A 82 4.81 -1.42 6.52
C VAL A 82 3.56 -2.05 5.93
N LEU A 83 3.13 -3.18 6.49
CA LEU A 83 1.79 -3.68 6.24
C LEU A 83 0.82 -2.79 7.02
N GLY A 84 -0.23 -2.32 6.41
CA GLY A 84 -1.14 -1.38 7.04
C GLY A 84 -2.56 -1.49 6.56
N LEU A 85 -3.42 -0.71 7.18
CA LEU A 85 -4.86 -0.67 6.94
C LEU A 85 -5.22 0.43 5.94
N PHE A 86 -6.16 0.13 5.05
CA PHE A 86 -6.76 1.11 4.15
C PHE A 86 -8.27 1.10 4.33
N TYR A 87 -8.89 2.26 4.12
CA TYR A 87 -10.34 2.39 4.16
C TYR A 87 -11.02 1.53 3.11
N ASN A 88 -12.16 0.98 3.48
CA ASN A 88 -13.16 0.50 2.55
C ASN A 88 -14.25 1.58 2.45
N ASP A 89 -14.49 2.09 1.24
CA ASP A 89 -15.37 3.22 1.03
C ASP A 89 -16.84 2.92 1.28
N THR A 90 -17.21 1.65 1.18
CA THR A 90 -18.59 1.19 1.36
C THR A 90 -18.89 0.77 2.80
N ASP A 91 -17.83 0.51 3.59
CA ASP A 91 -17.98 0.03 4.97
C ASP A 91 -16.81 0.49 5.85
N TYR A 92 -17.06 1.50 6.67
CA TYR A 92 -16.05 2.07 7.57
C TYR A 92 -15.55 1.10 8.65
N CYS A 93 -16.25 0.00 8.93
CA CYS A 93 -15.79 -1.06 9.84
C CYS A 93 -14.84 -2.04 9.16
N LEU A 94 -14.82 -2.07 7.85
CA LEU A 94 -13.96 -2.94 7.06
C LEU A 94 -12.68 -2.21 6.67
N ARG A 95 -11.55 -2.85 6.81
CA ARG A 95 -10.25 -2.32 6.39
C ARG A 95 -9.54 -3.32 5.51
N THR A 96 -9.01 -2.85 4.40
CA THR A 96 -8.16 -3.65 3.52
C THR A 96 -6.72 -3.62 4.01
N VAL A 97 -6.08 -4.79 4.08
CA VAL A 97 -4.67 -4.91 4.47
C VAL A 97 -3.80 -4.88 3.22
N SER A 98 -2.85 -3.97 3.16
CA SER A 98 -1.91 -3.86 2.04
C SER A 98 -0.57 -3.26 2.50
N LEU A 99 0.43 -3.31 1.63
CA LEU A 99 1.69 -2.60 1.84
C LEU A 99 1.48 -1.10 1.71
N LYS A 100 2.18 -0.32 2.51
CA LYS A 100 2.24 1.13 2.39
C LYS A 100 3.65 1.67 2.63
N VAL A 101 3.93 2.83 2.08
CA VAL A 101 5.14 3.61 2.40
C VAL A 101 4.94 4.24 3.77
N GLN A 102 5.97 4.14 4.62
CA GLN A 102 5.99 4.90 5.89
C GLN A 102 5.92 6.39 5.61
N LYS A 103 5.32 7.13 6.54
CA LYS A 103 5.13 8.57 6.43
C LYS A 103 5.74 9.30 7.66
N PRO A 104 6.33 10.48 7.46
CA PRO A 104 6.61 11.18 6.20
C PRO A 104 7.40 10.33 5.21
N CYS A 105 7.26 10.61 3.90
CA CYS A 105 7.88 9.78 2.87
C CYS A 105 9.41 9.74 3.00
N PRO A 106 10.02 8.58 3.24
CA PRO A 106 11.47 8.47 3.46
C PRO A 106 12.30 8.68 2.17
N PHE A 107 11.62 8.78 1.04
CA PHE A 107 12.25 8.98 -0.27
C PHE A 107 12.18 10.44 -0.75
N LEU A 108 11.73 11.37 0.10
CA LEU A 108 11.82 12.80 -0.16
C LEU A 108 13.16 13.30 0.34
N ALA A 109 14.04 13.74 -0.57
CA ALA A 109 15.32 14.35 -0.28
C ALA A 109 15.40 15.68 -1.02
N ASP A 110 15.74 16.76 -0.33
CA ASP A 110 15.88 18.11 -0.91
C ASP A 110 14.67 18.51 -1.79
N ASP A 111 13.46 18.25 -1.30
CA ASP A 111 12.18 18.44 -2.00
C ASP A 111 12.04 17.67 -3.33
N LEU A 112 12.91 16.71 -3.58
CA LEU A 112 12.86 15.82 -4.74
C LEU A 112 12.58 14.37 -4.34
N CYS A 113 11.87 13.66 -5.21
CA CYS A 113 11.60 12.23 -4.99
C CYS A 113 12.80 11.39 -5.44
N ALA A 114 13.50 10.73 -4.51
CA ALA A 114 14.61 9.83 -4.81
C ALA A 114 14.20 8.60 -5.62
N LEU A 115 12.90 8.28 -5.68
CA LEU A 115 12.34 7.19 -6.50
C LEU A 115 11.70 7.70 -7.80
N TYR A 116 11.95 8.94 -8.23
CA TYR A 116 11.22 9.55 -9.35
C TYR A 116 11.07 8.64 -10.58
N PRO A 117 12.12 7.93 -11.07
CA PRO A 117 12.00 7.03 -12.23
C PRO A 117 11.17 5.77 -11.99
N VAL A 118 11.00 5.39 -10.72
CA VAL A 118 10.33 4.14 -10.29
C VAL A 118 9.26 4.42 -9.24
N ARG A 119 8.66 5.61 -9.27
CA ARG A 119 7.63 6.02 -8.30
C ARG A 119 6.51 4.98 -8.23
N PRO A 120 5.93 4.74 -7.04
CA PRO A 120 4.70 3.96 -6.91
C PRO A 120 3.59 4.48 -7.82
N LEU A 121 2.77 3.57 -8.36
CA LEU A 121 1.66 3.96 -9.24
C LEU A 121 0.72 4.99 -8.62
N PRO A 122 0.32 4.92 -7.34
CA PRO A 122 -0.47 5.97 -6.72
C PRO A 122 0.19 7.36 -6.77
N CYS A 123 1.52 7.41 -6.59
CA CYS A 123 2.26 8.69 -6.71
C CYS A 123 2.34 9.21 -8.15
N ILE A 124 2.32 8.30 -9.16
CA ILE A 124 2.30 8.66 -10.58
C ILE A 124 0.91 9.17 -10.98
N LEU A 125 -0.12 8.49 -10.52
CA LEU A 125 -1.51 8.76 -10.88
C LEU A 125 -2.03 10.07 -10.27
N PHE A 126 -1.49 10.50 -9.13
CA PHE A 126 -1.92 11.74 -8.48
C PHE A 126 -1.38 12.99 -9.20
N PRO A 127 -2.19 14.04 -9.41
CA PRO A 127 -3.61 14.19 -9.06
C PRO A 127 -4.57 13.77 -10.17
N GLU A 128 -4.07 13.37 -11.32
CA GLU A 128 -4.85 13.14 -12.55
C GLU A 128 -5.93 12.05 -12.37
N VAL A 129 -5.68 11.07 -11.50
CA VAL A 129 -6.67 10.02 -11.17
C VAL A 129 -7.92 10.60 -10.53
N LEU A 130 -7.81 11.67 -9.75
CA LEU A 130 -8.96 12.32 -9.12
C LEU A 130 -9.85 12.99 -10.18
N VAL A 131 -9.23 13.59 -11.19
CA VAL A 131 -9.95 14.18 -12.33
C VAL A 131 -10.68 13.10 -13.13
N SER A 132 -9.98 12.02 -13.46
CA SER A 132 -10.56 10.92 -14.24
C SER A 132 -11.76 10.24 -13.54
N ARG A 133 -11.83 10.34 -12.21
CA ARG A 133 -12.91 9.81 -11.37
C ARG A 133 -13.97 10.85 -10.99
N GLY A 134 -13.81 12.11 -11.38
CA GLY A 134 -14.71 13.18 -10.96
C GLY A 134 -14.64 13.52 -9.47
N LEU A 135 -13.54 13.18 -8.79
CA LEU A 135 -13.36 13.36 -7.35
C LEU A 135 -12.54 14.59 -6.98
N LEU A 136 -12.04 15.34 -7.95
CA LEU A 136 -11.12 16.45 -7.70
C LEU A 136 -11.74 17.51 -6.77
N GLU A 137 -12.96 17.94 -7.03
CA GLU A 137 -13.63 18.98 -6.26
C GLU A 137 -13.92 18.50 -4.83
N GLU A 138 -14.44 17.29 -4.67
CA GLU A 138 -14.69 16.70 -3.36
C GLU A 138 -13.40 16.62 -2.53
N GLN A 139 -12.32 16.14 -3.12
CA GLN A 139 -11.05 15.99 -2.41
C GLN A 139 -10.42 17.34 -2.07
N ALA A 140 -10.55 18.34 -2.94
CA ALA A 140 -10.00 19.69 -2.72
C ALA A 140 -10.61 20.38 -1.49
N THR A 141 -11.82 19.99 -1.05
CA THR A 141 -12.47 20.55 0.14
C THR A 141 -12.03 19.92 1.44
N LYS A 142 -11.38 18.76 1.40
CA LYS A 142 -10.94 18.04 2.61
C LYS A 142 -9.73 18.72 3.25
N GLU A 143 -9.75 18.86 4.57
CA GLU A 143 -8.69 19.52 5.36
C GLU A 143 -7.30 18.93 5.10
N GLN A 144 -7.20 17.61 4.97
CA GLN A 144 -5.95 16.90 4.67
C GLN A 144 -5.31 17.28 3.33
N PHE A 145 -6.08 17.88 2.41
CA PHE A 145 -5.62 18.33 1.11
C PHE A 145 -5.50 19.85 0.98
N ARG A 146 -5.68 20.59 2.07
CA ARG A 146 -5.66 22.06 2.09
C ARG A 146 -4.39 22.64 1.43
N ASP A 147 -3.24 22.03 1.64
CA ASP A 147 -1.96 22.55 1.17
C ASP A 147 -1.55 22.02 -0.22
N TYR A 148 -2.45 21.30 -0.89
CA TYR A 148 -2.17 20.73 -2.20
C TYR A 148 -2.55 21.71 -3.31
N LEU A 149 -1.58 22.52 -3.75
CA LEU A 149 -1.78 23.51 -4.81
C LEU A 149 -2.34 22.91 -6.11
N CYS A 150 -1.95 21.67 -6.43
CA CYS A 150 -2.42 20.97 -7.61
C CYS A 150 -3.91 20.64 -7.61
N LEU A 151 -4.57 20.58 -6.44
CA LEU A 151 -6.00 20.34 -6.34
C LEU A 151 -6.84 21.61 -6.45
N ARG A 152 -6.20 22.79 -6.35
CA ARG A 152 -6.87 24.10 -6.42
C ARG A 152 -6.90 24.69 -7.84
N ARG A 153 -6.18 24.06 -8.77
CA ARG A 153 -6.12 24.48 -10.15
C ARG A 153 -7.11 23.69 -10.98
N PRO A 154 -7.76 24.32 -11.95
CA PRO A 154 -8.54 23.58 -12.94
C PRO A 154 -7.60 22.60 -13.65
N LEU A 155 -7.90 21.32 -13.55
CA LEU A 155 -7.18 20.27 -14.23
C LEU A 155 -8.16 19.52 -15.13
N THR A 156 -7.90 19.60 -16.43
CA THR A 156 -8.67 18.88 -17.44
C THR A 156 -7.75 17.84 -18.09
N LEU A 157 -8.31 16.68 -18.38
CA LEU A 157 -7.58 15.62 -19.07
C LEU A 157 -8.06 15.51 -20.50
N SER A 158 -7.14 15.34 -21.43
CA SER A 158 -7.49 14.93 -22.78
C SER A 158 -8.13 13.54 -22.77
N PRO A 159 -8.98 13.19 -23.76
CA PRO A 159 -9.51 11.83 -23.87
C PRO A 159 -8.43 10.76 -23.95
N GLU A 160 -7.30 11.08 -24.57
CA GLU A 160 -6.14 10.19 -24.65
C GLU A 160 -5.52 10.00 -23.27
N ARG A 161 -5.26 11.08 -22.51
CA ARG A 161 -4.71 10.98 -21.15
C ARG A 161 -5.65 10.22 -20.22
N THR A 162 -6.96 10.44 -20.33
CA THR A 162 -7.97 9.68 -19.56
C THR A 162 -7.86 8.18 -19.81
N ARG A 163 -7.70 7.78 -21.09
CA ARG A 163 -7.47 6.36 -21.45
C ARG A 163 -6.18 5.80 -20.87
N ILE A 164 -5.10 6.58 -20.87
CA ILE A 164 -3.81 6.20 -20.31
C ILE A 164 -3.93 6.01 -18.80
N ILE A 165 -4.57 6.93 -18.08
CA ILE A 165 -4.82 6.81 -16.63
C ILE A 165 -5.64 5.57 -16.31
N SER A 166 -6.68 5.28 -17.09
CA SER A 166 -7.45 4.03 -16.95
C SER A 166 -6.58 2.78 -17.10
N ASN A 167 -5.63 2.78 -18.04
CA ASN A 167 -4.69 1.66 -18.21
C ASN A 167 -3.73 1.54 -17.02
N LEU A 168 -3.23 2.66 -16.49
CA LEU A 168 -2.38 2.66 -15.28
C LEU A 168 -3.14 2.17 -14.05
N GLN A 169 -4.42 2.53 -13.91
CA GLN A 169 -5.30 2.03 -12.84
C GLN A 169 -5.47 0.51 -12.93
N LYS A 170 -5.70 -0.05 -14.13
CA LYS A 170 -5.77 -1.50 -14.34
C LYS A 170 -4.44 -2.21 -14.02
N MET A 171 -3.31 -1.57 -14.36
CA MET A 171 -2.00 -2.10 -13.96
C MET A 171 -1.86 -2.14 -12.44
N TRP A 172 -2.25 -1.07 -11.77
CA TRP A 172 -2.20 -0.99 -10.31
C TRP A 172 -3.14 -2.00 -9.64
N GLU A 173 -4.37 -2.15 -10.13
CA GLU A 173 -5.32 -3.16 -9.66
C GLU A 173 -4.73 -4.57 -9.78
N ARG A 174 -4.17 -4.91 -10.94
CA ARG A 174 -3.49 -6.20 -11.15
C ARG A 174 -2.35 -6.41 -10.16
N GLU A 175 -1.47 -5.42 -10.02
CA GLU A 175 -0.35 -5.49 -9.10
C GLU A 175 -0.81 -5.70 -7.66
N SER A 176 -1.88 -5.00 -7.24
CA SER A 176 -2.45 -5.10 -5.90
C SER A 176 -3.09 -6.46 -5.62
N LEU A 177 -3.91 -6.96 -6.56
CA LEU A 177 -4.53 -8.30 -6.46
C LEU A 177 -3.48 -9.40 -6.37
N ILE A 178 -2.46 -9.35 -7.23
CA ILE A 178 -1.39 -10.35 -7.25
C ILE A 178 -0.50 -10.25 -6.00
N ALA A 179 -0.23 -9.05 -5.49
CA ALA A 179 0.51 -8.88 -4.25
C ALA A 179 -0.26 -9.47 -3.05
N SER A 180 -1.57 -9.20 -2.96
CA SER A 180 -2.43 -9.79 -1.93
C SER A 180 -2.49 -11.31 -2.07
N PHE A 181 -2.63 -11.83 -3.28
CA PHE A 181 -2.61 -13.28 -3.53
C PHE A 181 -1.28 -13.91 -3.12
N TYR A 182 -0.16 -13.28 -3.44
CA TYR A 182 1.17 -13.73 -3.03
C TYR A 182 1.31 -13.81 -1.50
N PHE A 183 0.76 -12.82 -0.78
CA PHE A 183 0.81 -12.81 0.69
C PHE A 183 -0.21 -13.73 1.34
N PHE A 184 -1.44 -13.75 0.87
CA PHE A 184 -2.58 -14.32 1.60
C PHE A 184 -3.33 -15.43 0.84
N GLY A 185 -3.00 -15.66 -0.45
CA GLY A 185 -3.71 -16.63 -1.30
C GLY A 185 -5.07 -16.14 -1.80
N HIS A 186 -5.40 -14.86 -1.63
CA HIS A 186 -6.67 -14.22 -2.02
C HIS A 186 -6.43 -12.88 -2.69
N GLY A 187 -7.37 -12.43 -3.52
CA GLY A 187 -7.29 -11.15 -4.23
C GLY A 187 -7.24 -9.96 -3.29
N HIS A 188 -8.01 -10.01 -2.21
CA HIS A 188 -7.94 -9.03 -1.13
C HIS A 188 -7.94 -9.73 0.23
N CYS A 189 -7.40 -9.02 1.23
CA CYS A 189 -7.43 -9.41 2.62
C CYS A 189 -7.99 -8.25 3.43
N HIS A 190 -9.07 -8.51 4.16
CA HIS A 190 -9.76 -7.49 4.95
C HIS A 190 -9.79 -7.86 6.42
N LEU A 191 -9.91 -6.84 7.26
CA LEU A 191 -10.20 -6.95 8.68
C LEU A 191 -11.55 -6.30 8.97
N ASP A 192 -12.44 -7.03 9.63
CA ASP A 192 -13.73 -6.57 10.09
C ASP A 192 -13.64 -6.12 11.56
N PHE A 193 -13.70 -4.82 11.79
CA PHE A 193 -13.62 -4.17 13.08
C PHE A 193 -14.99 -3.84 13.70
N THR A 194 -16.10 -4.33 13.12
CA THR A 194 -17.46 -4.02 13.61
C THR A 194 -17.60 -4.18 15.12
N ASN A 195 -17.02 -5.21 15.69
CA ASN A 195 -17.12 -5.49 17.14
C ASN A 195 -16.12 -4.69 17.99
N LEU A 196 -15.02 -4.21 17.40
CA LEU A 196 -13.93 -3.56 18.13
C LEU A 196 -14.04 -2.04 18.15
N ILE A 197 -14.59 -1.43 17.11
CA ILE A 197 -14.69 0.03 17.01
C ILE A 197 -15.39 0.64 18.24
N PRO A 198 -16.55 0.15 18.71
CA PRO A 198 -17.21 0.71 19.89
C PRO A 198 -16.34 0.65 21.15
N GLU A 199 -15.60 -0.45 21.33
CA GLU A 199 -14.73 -0.65 22.49
C GLU A 199 -13.52 0.26 22.46
N LEU A 200 -12.84 0.33 21.29
CA LEU A 200 -11.66 1.16 21.11
C LEU A 200 -11.98 2.67 21.24
N LEU A 201 -13.11 3.12 20.71
CA LEU A 201 -13.51 4.52 20.80
C LEU A 201 -14.02 4.90 22.20
N SER A 202 -14.62 3.97 22.96
CA SER A 202 -15.01 4.23 24.34
C SER A 202 -13.80 4.40 25.26
N GLY A 203 -12.73 3.65 25.04
CA GLY A 203 -11.46 3.78 25.77
C GLY A 203 -10.79 5.15 25.56
N VAL A 204 -10.90 5.72 24.35
CA VAL A 204 -10.35 7.05 24.04
C VAL A 204 -11.11 8.16 24.78
N ARG A 205 -12.43 8.04 24.93
CA ARG A 205 -13.27 9.05 25.63
C ARG A 205 -13.15 9.01 27.14
N GLY A 206 -12.77 7.86 27.72
CA GLY A 206 -12.74 7.63 29.16
C GLY A 206 -11.43 7.97 29.87
N GLY A 207 -10.37 8.33 29.19
CA GLY A 207 -9.06 8.62 29.80
C GLY A 207 -8.49 7.47 30.66
N ALA A 208 -9.09 6.28 30.64
CA ALA A 208 -8.66 5.12 31.41
C ALA A 208 -7.70 4.30 30.56
N GLY A 209 -6.47 4.18 31.04
CA GLY A 209 -5.36 3.50 30.39
C GLY A 209 -5.73 2.11 29.91
N VAL A 210 -5.26 1.79 28.73
CA VAL A 210 -5.11 0.40 28.24
C VAL A 210 -4.44 -0.40 29.36
N PRO A 211 -4.96 -1.56 29.80
CA PRO A 211 -4.32 -2.36 30.82
C PRO A 211 -2.89 -2.68 30.38
N ALA A 212 -1.93 -2.24 31.19
CA ALA A 212 -0.50 -2.48 31.00
C ALA A 212 -0.23 -3.97 31.10
N GLY A 213 -0.35 -4.67 30.00
CA GLY A 213 0.08 -6.05 29.84
C GLY A 213 1.50 -6.07 29.28
N SER A 214 2.46 -6.35 30.17
CA SER A 214 3.84 -6.84 29.94
C SER A 214 4.53 -6.41 28.63
N LYS A 215 5.39 -5.42 28.77
CA LYS A 215 6.40 -4.99 27.78
C LYS A 215 7.35 -6.16 27.47
N PRO A 216 7.53 -6.57 26.22
CA PRO A 216 8.61 -7.48 25.86
C PRO A 216 9.97 -6.77 26.01
N PRO A 217 11.01 -7.41 26.54
CA PRO A 217 12.35 -6.83 26.62
C PRO A 217 13.00 -6.80 25.25
N GLY A 218 13.37 -5.62 24.76
CA GLY A 218 14.31 -5.51 23.63
C GLY A 218 13.94 -4.59 22.47
N ALA A 219 13.13 -3.54 22.65
CA ALA A 219 13.01 -2.49 21.65
C ALA A 219 13.84 -1.27 22.05
N ALA A 220 15.06 -1.17 21.52
CA ALA A 220 15.89 0.01 21.65
C ALA A 220 15.43 1.08 20.64
N GLY A 221 15.15 2.30 21.16
CA GLY A 221 15.23 3.54 20.40
C GLY A 221 14.02 3.95 19.59
N SER A 222 12.88 4.25 20.23
CA SER A 222 11.88 5.12 19.63
C SER A 222 12.35 6.59 19.80
N GLN A 223 12.71 7.23 18.69
CA GLN A 223 12.90 8.68 18.66
C GLN A 223 11.54 9.35 18.93
N ASP A 224 11.50 10.23 19.94
CA ASP A 224 10.36 11.09 20.21
C ASP A 224 10.11 12.04 19.05
N PHE A 225 9.08 11.73 18.24
CA PHE A 225 8.57 12.68 17.26
C PHE A 225 7.60 13.65 17.94
N PRO A 226 7.68 14.96 17.67
CA PRO A 226 6.76 15.93 18.22
C PRO A 226 5.33 15.63 17.74
N ARG A 227 4.43 15.38 18.70
CA ARG A 227 3.01 15.20 18.46
C ARG A 227 2.41 16.57 18.12
N GLY A 228 2.30 16.88 16.82
CA GLY A 228 1.50 18.00 16.35
C GLY A 228 0.01 17.71 16.62
N HIS A 229 -0.60 18.44 17.52
CA HIS A 229 -2.04 18.40 17.75
C HIS A 229 -2.75 19.06 16.57
N SER A 230 -3.15 18.31 15.56
CA SER A 230 -4.27 18.69 14.69
C SER A 230 -5.55 18.16 15.36
N GLU A 231 -6.50 19.04 15.65
CA GLU A 231 -7.87 18.66 16.02
C GLU A 231 -8.45 17.89 14.83
N GLY A 232 -8.27 16.57 14.86
CA GLY A 232 -8.46 15.73 13.69
C GLY A 232 -9.94 15.38 13.47
N ASN A 233 -10.33 15.32 12.23
CA ASN A 233 -11.54 14.68 11.77
C ASN A 233 -11.74 13.33 12.52
N PRO A 234 -12.92 13.03 13.08
CA PRO A 234 -13.22 11.78 13.78
C PRO A 234 -12.84 10.51 13.01
N GLU A 235 -12.94 10.53 11.68
CA GLU A 235 -12.53 9.40 10.82
C GLU A 235 -11.02 9.18 10.84
N SER A 236 -10.22 10.25 10.82
CA SER A 236 -8.76 10.18 10.92
C SER A 236 -8.32 9.64 12.27
N MET A 237 -8.99 10.07 13.35
CA MET A 237 -8.71 9.55 14.69
C MET A 237 -9.06 8.08 14.81
N THR A 238 -10.20 7.66 14.30
CA THR A 238 -10.60 6.23 14.26
C THR A 238 -9.59 5.40 13.47
N HIS A 239 -9.12 5.91 12.34
CA HIS A 239 -8.15 5.19 11.55
C HIS A 239 -6.82 4.99 12.29
N ARG A 240 -6.30 6.02 12.95
CA ARG A 240 -5.05 5.91 13.74
C ARG A 240 -5.19 4.87 14.85
N VAL A 241 -6.28 4.90 15.60
CA VAL A 241 -6.53 3.92 16.66
C VAL A 241 -6.58 2.50 16.11
N LEU A 242 -7.24 2.29 14.97
CA LEU A 242 -7.28 0.97 14.32
C LEU A 242 -5.92 0.56 13.76
N GLU A 243 -5.15 1.48 13.22
CA GLU A 243 -3.81 1.22 12.72
C GLU A 243 -2.85 0.81 13.85
N ASP A 244 -2.85 1.56 14.97
CA ASP A 244 -2.04 1.24 16.14
C ASP A 244 -2.43 -0.14 16.70
N PHE A 245 -3.73 -0.40 16.83
CA PHE A 245 -4.24 -1.71 17.26
C PHE A 245 -3.82 -2.83 16.29
N PHE A 246 -3.87 -2.57 14.99
CA PHE A 246 -3.41 -3.53 13.98
C PHE A 246 -1.92 -3.84 14.16
N GLN A 247 -1.08 -2.83 14.26
CA GLN A 247 0.37 -3.01 14.38
C GLN A 247 0.76 -3.77 15.66
N GLU A 248 0.10 -3.46 16.78
CA GLU A 248 0.43 -4.04 18.08
C GLU A 248 -0.16 -5.44 18.29
N GLN A 249 -1.40 -5.66 17.88
CA GLN A 249 -2.17 -6.85 18.26
C GLN A 249 -2.40 -7.82 17.12
N ILE A 250 -2.44 -7.37 15.88
CA ILE A 250 -2.86 -8.18 14.74
C ILE A 250 -1.68 -8.54 13.82
N ALA A 251 -0.85 -7.58 13.46
CA ALA A 251 0.27 -7.80 12.54
C ALA A 251 1.25 -8.90 12.99
N PRO A 252 1.49 -9.12 14.32
CA PRO A 252 2.29 -10.24 14.80
C PRO A 252 1.64 -11.62 14.65
N LEU A 253 0.36 -11.69 14.29
CA LEU A 253 -0.37 -12.96 14.17
C LEU A 253 -0.35 -13.51 12.74
N PRO A 254 -0.40 -14.84 12.53
CA PRO A 254 -0.68 -15.39 11.21
C PRO A 254 -2.06 -14.92 10.68
N PRO A 255 -2.20 -14.61 9.38
CA PRO A 255 -1.20 -14.79 8.31
C PRO A 255 -0.22 -13.62 8.13
N PHE A 256 -0.37 -12.53 8.90
CA PHE A 256 0.38 -11.28 8.69
C PHE A 256 1.85 -11.39 9.11
N ALA A 257 2.15 -12.10 10.18
CA ALA A 257 3.52 -12.33 10.67
C ALA A 257 4.45 -12.91 9.58
N GLY A 258 3.93 -13.75 8.68
CA GLY A 258 4.69 -14.37 7.60
C GLY A 258 4.99 -13.46 6.40
N VAL A 259 4.45 -12.24 6.36
CA VAL A 259 4.63 -11.32 5.21
C VAL A 259 6.11 -10.93 5.05
N GLY A 260 6.81 -10.69 6.15
CA GLY A 260 8.24 -10.39 6.13
C GLY A 260 9.09 -11.47 5.50
N GLU A 261 8.80 -12.75 5.75
CA GLU A 261 9.49 -13.91 5.17
C GLU A 261 9.22 -14.01 3.66
N LYS A 262 7.97 -13.79 3.25
CA LYS A 262 7.60 -13.76 1.83
C LYS A 262 8.28 -12.63 1.06
N ILE A 263 8.44 -11.46 1.72
CA ILE A 263 9.21 -10.35 1.16
C ILE A 263 10.70 -10.71 1.09
N ALA A 264 11.26 -11.35 2.11
CA ALA A 264 12.65 -11.78 2.10
C ALA A 264 12.94 -12.81 0.99
N ALA A 265 11.97 -13.65 0.64
CA ALA A 265 12.10 -14.56 -0.51
C ALA A 265 12.33 -13.81 -1.82
N LEU A 266 11.85 -12.55 -1.96
CA LEU A 266 12.09 -11.72 -3.14
C LEU A 266 13.54 -11.18 -3.25
N ASP A 267 14.38 -11.36 -2.23
CA ASP A 267 15.81 -11.08 -2.34
C ASP A 267 16.54 -12.13 -3.21
N THR A 268 15.89 -13.26 -3.47
CA THR A 268 16.45 -14.33 -4.31
C THR A 268 15.88 -14.27 -5.74
N PRO A 269 16.67 -14.68 -6.75
CA PRO A 269 16.18 -14.79 -8.13
C PRO A 269 14.97 -15.72 -8.27
N GLU A 270 14.92 -16.80 -7.50
CA GLU A 270 13.84 -17.79 -7.50
C GLU A 270 12.53 -17.17 -6.98
N GLY A 271 12.59 -16.48 -5.84
CA GLY A 271 11.42 -15.80 -5.27
C GLY A 271 10.88 -14.70 -6.18
N GLN A 272 11.79 -13.92 -6.80
CA GLN A 272 11.40 -12.94 -7.81
C GLN A 272 10.73 -13.62 -9.03
N ALA A 273 11.31 -14.71 -9.54
CA ALA A 273 10.75 -15.44 -10.68
C ALA A 273 9.36 -16.02 -10.34
N GLN A 274 9.18 -16.55 -9.14
CA GLN A 274 7.88 -17.04 -8.67
C GLN A 274 6.82 -15.92 -8.64
N PHE A 275 7.13 -14.77 -8.04
CA PHE A 275 6.22 -13.63 -8.00
C PHE A 275 5.90 -13.11 -9.41
N LEU A 276 6.91 -12.98 -10.27
CA LEU A 276 6.71 -12.49 -11.65
C LEU A 276 5.88 -13.47 -12.49
N LYS A 277 5.98 -14.77 -12.25
CA LYS A 277 5.10 -15.77 -12.88
C LYS A 277 3.63 -15.53 -12.51
N LEU A 278 3.35 -15.24 -11.23
CA LEU A 278 1.99 -14.88 -10.80
C LEU A 278 1.53 -13.57 -11.47
N LEU A 279 2.40 -12.57 -11.53
CA LEU A 279 2.08 -11.28 -12.17
C LEU A 279 1.80 -11.43 -13.67
N GLN A 280 2.42 -12.38 -14.35
CA GLN A 280 2.21 -12.67 -15.78
C GLN A 280 0.97 -13.52 -16.06
N ASP A 281 0.45 -14.23 -15.07
CA ASP A 281 -0.66 -15.17 -15.24
C ASP A 281 -1.99 -14.45 -15.45
N GLU A 282 -2.41 -14.36 -16.72
CA GLU A 282 -3.70 -13.75 -17.10
C GLU A 282 -4.91 -14.54 -16.58
N GLY A 283 -4.79 -15.87 -16.47
CA GLY A 283 -5.86 -16.72 -15.95
C GLY A 283 -6.09 -16.44 -14.46
N LEU A 284 -5.00 -16.37 -13.69
CA LEU A 284 -5.04 -16.01 -12.28
C LEU A 284 -5.64 -14.60 -12.09
N TYR A 285 -5.14 -13.61 -12.82
CA TYR A 285 -5.65 -12.23 -12.70
C TYR A 285 -7.16 -12.14 -12.97
N LYS A 286 -7.63 -12.74 -14.07
CA LYS A 286 -9.07 -12.77 -14.41
C LYS A 286 -9.89 -13.44 -13.31
N LYS A 287 -9.40 -14.55 -12.75
CA LYS A 287 -10.05 -15.24 -11.65
C LYS A 287 -10.14 -14.36 -10.41
N LEU A 288 -9.03 -13.73 -9.99
CA LEU A 288 -9.00 -12.85 -8.82
C LEU A 288 -9.95 -11.67 -9.00
N LEU A 289 -10.00 -11.09 -10.19
CA LEU A 289 -10.91 -9.98 -10.51
C LEU A 289 -12.38 -10.41 -10.42
N GLN A 290 -12.73 -11.63 -10.89
CA GLN A 290 -14.08 -12.18 -10.78
C GLN A 290 -14.47 -12.53 -9.34
N ASP A 291 -13.49 -12.94 -8.53
CA ASP A 291 -13.69 -13.32 -7.14
C ASP A 291 -13.75 -12.11 -6.19
N THR A 292 -13.41 -10.90 -6.66
CA THR A 292 -13.39 -9.68 -5.84
C THR A 292 -14.75 -9.39 -5.20
N GLY A 293 -14.74 -9.17 -3.90
CA GLY A 293 -15.90 -8.90 -3.08
C GLY A 293 -16.55 -10.15 -2.48
N ASP A 294 -16.83 -11.18 -3.28
CA ASP A 294 -17.53 -12.38 -2.80
C ASP A 294 -16.60 -13.42 -2.16
N ARG A 295 -15.36 -13.48 -2.63
CA ARG A 295 -14.37 -14.48 -2.20
C ARG A 295 -13.12 -13.85 -1.61
N ASP A 296 -13.20 -12.59 -1.21
CA ASP A 296 -12.12 -11.95 -0.48
C ASP A 296 -11.95 -12.59 0.90
N LEU A 297 -10.71 -12.57 1.37
CA LEU A 297 -10.39 -13.07 2.70
C LEU A 297 -10.74 -12.00 3.74
N VAL A 298 -11.69 -12.31 4.61
CA VAL A 298 -12.07 -11.43 5.72
C VAL A 298 -11.71 -12.09 7.04
N PHE A 299 -11.05 -11.38 7.92
CA PHE A 299 -10.80 -11.81 9.28
C PHE A 299 -11.52 -10.93 10.27
N ARG A 300 -11.93 -11.52 11.39
CA ARG A 300 -12.37 -10.82 12.60
C ARG A 300 -11.44 -11.16 13.75
N PHE A 301 -11.06 -10.15 14.53
CA PHE A 301 -10.27 -10.35 15.73
C PHE A 301 -11.21 -10.64 16.91
N ILE A 302 -11.07 -11.82 17.53
CA ILE A 302 -11.93 -12.29 18.62
C ILE A 302 -11.05 -12.99 19.65
N ASN A 303 -11.09 -12.51 20.90
CA ASN A 303 -10.35 -13.11 22.03
C ASN A 303 -8.85 -13.34 21.72
N GLY A 304 -8.18 -12.32 21.17
CA GLY A 304 -6.75 -12.39 20.87
C GLY A 304 -6.39 -13.22 19.62
N LYS A 305 -7.37 -13.65 18.82
CA LYS A 305 -7.16 -14.52 17.66
C LYS A 305 -7.85 -13.98 16.42
N LEU A 306 -7.21 -14.16 15.27
CA LEU A 306 -7.82 -13.92 13.98
C LEU A 306 -8.65 -15.14 13.56
N LYS A 307 -9.92 -14.91 13.25
CA LYS A 307 -10.83 -15.95 12.76
C LYS A 307 -11.31 -15.58 11.36
N PRO A 308 -11.20 -16.48 10.38
CA PRO A 308 -11.85 -16.26 9.07
C PRO A 308 -13.34 -16.02 9.28
N HIS A 309 -13.84 -15.01 8.60
CA HIS A 309 -15.23 -14.58 8.69
C HIS A 309 -15.82 -14.47 7.28
N ARG A 310 -17.00 -15.07 7.08
CA ARG A 310 -17.74 -14.88 5.82
C ARG A 310 -18.53 -13.58 5.90
N ARG A 311 -18.17 -12.66 5.08
CA ARG A 311 -18.87 -11.39 4.89
C ARG A 311 -18.82 -11.06 3.41
N SER A 312 -19.95 -10.69 2.83
CA SER A 312 -19.96 -10.10 1.50
C SER A 312 -19.27 -8.75 1.58
N VAL A 313 -18.26 -8.55 0.78
CA VAL A 313 -17.53 -7.29 0.65
C VAL A 313 -17.96 -6.69 -0.67
N LEU A 314 -18.64 -5.55 -0.62
CA LEU A 314 -18.94 -4.83 -1.86
C LEU A 314 -17.60 -4.40 -2.47
N PRO A 315 -17.41 -4.55 -3.79
CA PRO A 315 -16.22 -4.06 -4.46
C PRO A 315 -16.03 -2.59 -4.09
N SER A 316 -14.98 -2.30 -3.34
CA SER A 316 -14.61 -0.92 -3.09
C SER A 316 -13.86 -0.45 -4.32
N GLU A 317 -14.32 0.63 -4.93
CA GLU A 317 -13.42 1.42 -5.73
C GLU A 317 -12.29 1.86 -4.79
N TYR A 318 -11.06 1.44 -5.06
CA TYR A 318 -9.92 1.90 -4.29
C TYR A 318 -9.89 3.42 -4.34
N LYS A 319 -10.30 4.08 -3.24
CA LYS A 319 -9.96 5.47 -3.07
C LYS A 319 -8.48 5.50 -2.73
N PHE A 320 -7.71 6.12 -3.59
CA PHE A 320 -6.27 6.28 -3.42
C PHE A 320 -5.92 7.15 -2.20
N TYR A 321 -6.94 7.77 -1.57
CA TYR A 321 -6.78 8.75 -0.49
C TYR A 321 -7.94 8.55 0.47
N GLY A 322 -7.65 7.88 1.56
CA GLY A 322 -8.51 7.87 2.74
C GLY A 322 -8.19 9.05 3.63
#